data_3297c17fa796fd3dff1af07547339223
#
_entry.id   3297c17fa796fd3dff1af07547339223
#
_cell.length_a   1.000
_cell.length_b   1.000
_cell.length_c   1.000
_cell.angle_alpha   90.00
_cell.angle_beta   90.00
_cell.angle_gamma   90.00
#
_symmetry.space_group_name_H-M   'P 1'
#
loop_
_entity.id
_entity.type
_entity.pdbx_description
1 polymer ?
#
loop_
_entity_poly.entity_id
_entity_poly.type
_entity_poly.pdbx_seq_one_letter_code
_entity_poly.pdbx_strand_id
1 'polypeptide(L)'
;MSKTAIIYSFHTQKSKKVAEKITEAFGKDQLEAVNAEELTKEIIEKYDHFILSAPTWFDGELPNYWDEFVPDLEEMDLSKKAFAIFGLGDQKGYPENFCDAIGLLAEILEGCGAKIVGKTSVEGYTYEASRAQRGDQFIGLPLDQENQARLTKDRVGKWVEKLKEEFFN
;
A
#
# COMPACT_ATOMS: atom_id res chain seq x y z
N MET A 1 18.54 -11.99 -7.92
CA MET A 1 17.69 -10.95 -7.31
C MET A 1 16.25 -11.44 -7.21
N SER A 2 15.69 -11.42 -6.01
CA SER A 2 14.29 -11.78 -5.83
C SER A 2 13.40 -10.70 -6.45
N LYS A 3 12.28 -11.11 -7.03
CA LYS A 3 11.30 -10.16 -7.54
C LYS A 3 10.59 -9.45 -6.37
N THR A 4 10.05 -8.28 -6.65
CA THR A 4 9.19 -7.58 -5.72
C THR A 4 7.76 -8.08 -5.94
N ALA A 5 7.04 -8.36 -4.86
CA ALA A 5 5.63 -8.74 -4.96
C ALA A 5 4.75 -7.49 -4.92
N ILE A 6 3.73 -7.44 -5.79
CA ILE A 6 2.66 -6.45 -5.65
C ILE A 6 1.38 -7.21 -5.27
N ILE A 7 0.84 -6.89 -4.10
CA ILE A 7 -0.26 -7.63 -3.49
C ILE A 7 -1.52 -6.78 -3.45
N TYR A 8 -2.55 -7.23 -4.14
CA TYR A 8 -3.85 -6.55 -4.20
C TYR A 8 -4.94 -7.58 -4.44
N SER A 9 -6.19 -7.24 -4.15
CA SER A 9 -7.30 -8.14 -4.43
C SER A 9 -7.60 -8.15 -5.94
N PHE A 10 -7.52 -9.30 -6.57
CA PHE A 10 -7.79 -9.46 -8.00
C PHE A 10 -9.26 -9.23 -8.36
N HIS A 11 -10.13 -9.24 -7.36
CA HIS A 11 -11.57 -9.04 -7.55
C HIS A 11 -12.00 -7.57 -7.48
N THR A 12 -11.09 -6.66 -7.11
CA THR A 12 -11.39 -5.22 -7.07
C THR A 12 -11.00 -4.57 -8.38
N GLN A 13 -11.87 -3.70 -8.91
CA GLN A 13 -11.60 -3.05 -10.19
C GLN A 13 -10.68 -1.84 -10.06
N LYS A 14 -10.97 -0.95 -9.12
CA LYS A 14 -10.20 0.30 -8.96
C LYS A 14 -8.78 0.04 -8.48
N SER A 15 -8.62 -0.78 -7.46
CA SER A 15 -7.29 -1.13 -6.93
C SER A 15 -6.46 -1.88 -7.96
N LYS A 16 -7.09 -2.76 -8.74
CA LYS A 16 -6.43 -3.49 -9.81
C LYS A 16 -5.88 -2.56 -10.88
N LYS A 17 -6.66 -1.57 -11.30
CA LYS A 17 -6.22 -0.59 -12.30
C LYS A 17 -5.00 0.21 -11.81
N VAL A 18 -5.01 0.59 -10.56
CA VAL A 18 -3.87 1.30 -9.95
C VAL A 18 -2.66 0.37 -9.87
N ALA A 19 -2.86 -0.88 -9.44
CA ALA A 19 -1.78 -1.87 -9.39
C ALA A 19 -1.15 -2.09 -10.77
N GLU A 20 -1.96 -2.11 -11.82
CA GLU A 20 -1.47 -2.23 -13.20
C GLU A 20 -0.62 -1.02 -13.59
N LYS A 21 -1.02 0.19 -13.20
CA LYS A 21 -0.24 1.41 -13.46
C LYS A 21 1.10 1.38 -12.72
N ILE A 22 1.09 0.91 -11.48
CA ILE A 22 2.32 0.76 -10.69
C ILE A 22 3.23 -0.27 -11.36
N THR A 23 2.68 -1.39 -11.79
CA THR A 23 3.45 -2.45 -12.45
C THR A 23 4.09 -1.95 -13.74
N GLU A 24 3.36 -1.18 -14.54
CA GLU A 24 3.89 -0.59 -15.76
C GLU A 24 5.04 0.37 -15.48
N ALA A 25 4.86 1.24 -14.49
CA ALA A 25 5.88 2.23 -14.13
C ALA A 25 7.12 1.58 -13.52
N PHE A 26 6.94 0.54 -12.73
CA PHE A 26 8.04 -0.17 -12.05
C PHE A 26 8.81 -1.08 -13.01
N GLY A 27 8.13 -1.66 -13.97
CA GLY A 27 8.70 -2.64 -14.91
C GLY A 27 8.02 -3.99 -14.72
N LYS A 28 7.29 -4.45 -15.74
CA LYS A 28 6.48 -5.68 -15.68
C LYS A 28 7.29 -6.91 -15.29
N ASP A 29 8.55 -6.96 -15.70
CA ASP A 29 9.42 -8.10 -15.42
C ASP A 29 9.98 -8.10 -13.99
N GLN A 30 9.79 -7.00 -13.26
CA GLN A 30 10.34 -6.82 -11.92
C GLN A 30 9.32 -7.02 -10.81
N LEU A 31 8.03 -7.03 -11.14
CA LEU A 31 6.96 -7.23 -10.18
C LEU A 31 6.21 -8.51 -10.45
N GLU A 32 5.86 -9.20 -9.39
CA GLU A 32 5.02 -10.39 -9.46
C GLU A 32 3.71 -10.10 -8.72
N ALA A 33 2.58 -10.23 -9.44
CA ALA A 33 1.26 -9.95 -8.87
C ALA A 33 0.80 -11.12 -8.02
N VAL A 34 0.33 -10.81 -6.80
CA VAL A 34 -0.17 -11.81 -5.86
C VAL A 34 -1.56 -11.36 -5.40
N ASN A 35 -2.51 -12.29 -5.40
CA ASN A 35 -3.86 -12.01 -4.94
C ASN A 35 -3.89 -11.93 -3.41
N ALA A 36 -4.29 -10.76 -2.90
CA ALA A 36 -4.38 -10.52 -1.45
C ALA A 36 -5.33 -11.48 -0.74
N GLU A 37 -6.33 -12.00 -1.46
CA GLU A 37 -7.30 -12.93 -0.89
C GLU A 37 -6.78 -14.36 -0.73
N GLU A 38 -5.60 -14.64 -1.27
CA GLU A 38 -4.98 -15.97 -1.24
C GLU A 38 -3.61 -15.97 -0.53
N LEU A 39 -3.35 -14.99 0.31
CA LEU A 39 -2.07 -14.87 1.01
C LEU A 39 -1.83 -16.01 1.99
N THR A 40 -0.57 -16.44 2.03
CA THR A 40 -0.07 -17.41 3.01
C THR A 40 1.29 -16.93 3.52
N LYS A 41 1.73 -17.48 4.66
CA LYS A 41 3.07 -17.17 5.20
C LYS A 41 4.15 -17.53 4.18
N GLU A 42 3.99 -18.65 3.50
CA GLU A 42 4.95 -19.14 2.50
C GLU A 42 5.13 -18.15 1.35
N ILE A 43 4.05 -17.50 0.93
CA ILE A 43 4.12 -16.47 -0.11
C ILE A 43 4.93 -15.28 0.37
N ILE A 44 4.68 -14.82 1.61
CA ILE A 44 5.44 -13.69 2.16
C ILE A 44 6.93 -14.05 2.29
N GLU A 45 7.24 -15.27 2.65
CA GLU A 45 8.65 -15.71 2.80
C GLU A 45 9.43 -15.71 1.49
N LYS A 46 8.76 -15.78 0.35
CA LYS A 46 9.43 -15.82 -0.96
C LYS A 46 10.02 -14.49 -1.41
N TYR A 47 9.61 -13.38 -0.81
CA TYR A 47 10.00 -12.05 -1.27
C TYR A 47 10.64 -11.25 -0.15
N ASP A 48 11.42 -10.25 -0.52
CA ASP A 48 12.02 -9.31 0.42
C ASP A 48 11.44 -7.91 0.29
N HIS A 49 10.81 -7.61 -0.84
CA HIS A 49 10.22 -6.30 -1.13
C HIS A 49 8.77 -6.47 -1.55
N PHE A 50 7.90 -5.60 -1.03
CA PHE A 50 6.46 -5.72 -1.25
C PHE A 50 5.83 -4.37 -1.52
N ILE A 51 4.88 -4.34 -2.45
CA ILE A 51 3.98 -3.21 -2.65
C ILE A 51 2.58 -3.72 -2.33
N LEU A 52 1.94 -3.15 -1.33
CA LEU A 52 0.64 -3.62 -0.84
C LEU A 52 -0.47 -2.64 -1.14
N SER A 53 -1.61 -3.15 -1.57
CA SER A 53 -2.83 -2.37 -1.72
C SER A 53 -3.67 -2.49 -0.44
N ALA A 54 -3.98 -1.35 0.16
CA ALA A 54 -4.81 -1.29 1.37
C ALA A 54 -5.91 -0.23 1.19
N PRO A 55 -6.97 -0.56 0.40
CA PRO A 55 -8.10 0.36 0.30
C PRO A 55 -8.82 0.42 1.64
N THR A 56 -9.34 1.59 1.99
CA THR A 56 -10.06 1.78 3.24
C THR A 56 -11.53 1.41 3.03
N TRP A 57 -12.02 0.45 3.82
CA TRP A 57 -13.41 0.02 3.79
C TRP A 57 -14.17 0.67 4.95
N PHE A 58 -15.46 0.94 4.74
CA PHE A 58 -16.35 1.50 5.76
C PHE A 58 -15.76 2.76 6.41
N ASP A 59 -15.86 2.88 7.71
CA ASP A 59 -15.39 4.03 8.48
C ASP A 59 -13.93 3.88 8.93
N GLY A 60 -13.04 3.62 8.00
CA GLY A 60 -11.61 3.53 8.28
C GLY A 60 -11.11 2.13 8.59
N GLU A 61 -11.74 1.11 8.02
CA GLU A 61 -11.39 -0.29 8.29
C GLU A 61 -10.52 -0.90 7.21
N LEU A 62 -9.70 -1.88 7.61
CA LEU A 62 -8.99 -2.74 6.67
C LEU A 62 -9.99 -3.64 5.95
N PRO A 63 -9.73 -3.95 4.66
CA PRO A 63 -10.48 -4.99 3.97
C PRO A 63 -10.40 -6.33 4.71
N ASN A 64 -11.47 -7.12 4.63
CA ASN A 64 -11.55 -8.40 5.31
C ASN A 64 -10.39 -9.34 5.01
N TYR A 65 -9.90 -9.37 3.78
CA TYR A 65 -8.80 -10.26 3.42
C TYR A 65 -7.51 -9.90 4.16
N TRP A 66 -7.29 -8.64 4.50
CA TRP A 66 -6.16 -8.26 5.36
C TRP A 66 -6.41 -8.68 6.80
N ASP A 67 -7.61 -8.39 7.33
CA ASP A 67 -7.97 -8.78 8.70
C ASP A 67 -7.81 -10.27 8.93
N GLU A 68 -8.20 -11.09 7.95
CA GLU A 68 -8.08 -12.54 8.05
C GLU A 68 -6.61 -13.01 8.06
N PHE A 69 -5.73 -12.27 7.39
CA PHE A 69 -4.31 -12.63 7.32
C PHE A 69 -3.47 -12.05 8.46
N VAL A 70 -3.95 -11.01 9.15
CA VAL A 70 -3.20 -10.35 10.23
C VAL A 70 -2.68 -11.32 11.30
N PRO A 71 -3.48 -12.30 11.79
CA PRO A 71 -2.95 -13.25 12.78
C PRO A 71 -1.71 -14.00 12.29
N ASP A 72 -1.66 -14.35 11.01
CA ASP A 72 -0.49 -15.01 10.42
C ASP A 72 0.70 -14.05 10.33
N LEU A 73 0.46 -12.81 9.93
CA LEU A 73 1.51 -11.79 9.88
C LEU A 73 2.14 -11.57 11.26
N GLU A 74 1.32 -11.52 12.29
CA GLU A 74 1.78 -11.25 13.65
C GLU A 74 2.67 -12.35 14.21
N GLU A 75 2.65 -13.55 13.62
CA GLU A 75 3.54 -14.65 13.98
C GLU A 75 4.89 -14.61 13.25
N MET A 76 5.05 -13.71 12.28
CA MET A 76 6.24 -13.65 11.43
C MET A 76 7.24 -12.59 11.90
N ASP A 77 8.51 -12.89 11.70
CA ASP A 77 9.58 -11.90 11.85
C ASP A 77 9.84 -11.28 10.47
N LEU A 78 9.45 -10.04 10.29
CA LEU A 78 9.56 -9.32 9.02
C LEU A 78 10.75 -8.34 9.00
N SER A 79 11.69 -8.49 9.93
CA SER A 79 12.80 -7.54 10.12
C SER A 79 13.73 -7.39 8.90
N LYS A 80 13.73 -8.36 7.99
CA LYS A 80 14.55 -8.30 6.77
C LYS A 80 13.76 -7.93 5.53
N LYS A 81 12.51 -7.51 5.72
CA LYS A 81 11.59 -7.22 4.62
C LYS A 81 11.16 -5.76 4.61
N ALA A 82 10.97 -5.22 3.42
CA ALA A 82 10.53 -3.85 3.22
C ALA A 82 9.18 -3.82 2.49
N PHE A 83 8.29 -2.98 2.97
CA PHE A 83 6.92 -2.87 2.46
C PHE A 83 6.60 -1.43 2.09
N ALA A 84 5.96 -1.24 0.95
CA ALA A 84 5.38 0.02 0.53
C ALA A 84 3.88 -0.18 0.39
N ILE A 85 3.08 0.78 0.84
CA ILE A 85 1.62 0.62 0.88
C ILE A 85 0.95 1.75 0.09
N PHE A 86 0.05 1.40 -0.81
CA PHE A 86 -0.83 2.38 -1.45
C PHE A 86 -2.28 2.04 -1.12
N GLY A 87 -3.15 3.03 -1.21
CA GLY A 87 -4.54 2.79 -0.94
C GLY A 87 -5.42 3.82 -1.61
N LEU A 88 -6.66 3.45 -1.89
CA LEU A 88 -7.65 4.32 -2.44
C LEU A 88 -8.53 4.89 -1.33
N GLY A 89 -8.83 6.17 -1.42
CA GLY A 89 -9.72 6.84 -0.49
C GLY A 89 -10.51 7.94 -1.18
N ASP A 90 -11.42 8.57 -0.44
CA ASP A 90 -12.29 9.62 -0.94
C ASP A 90 -12.26 10.79 0.05
N GLN A 91 -11.53 11.84 -0.30
CA GLN A 91 -11.32 13.00 0.58
C GLN A 91 -12.62 13.73 0.93
N LYS A 92 -13.58 13.73 0.02
CA LYS A 92 -14.85 14.43 0.23
C LYS A 92 -15.90 13.56 0.90
N GLY A 93 -15.95 12.28 0.53
CA GLY A 93 -16.92 11.34 1.09
C GLY A 93 -16.55 10.85 2.48
N TYR A 94 -15.26 10.70 2.76
CA TYR A 94 -14.73 10.16 4.01
C TYR A 94 -13.55 10.99 4.53
N PRO A 95 -13.77 12.29 4.81
CA PRO A 95 -12.68 13.18 5.20
C PRO A 95 -12.06 12.86 6.56
N GLU A 96 -12.78 12.20 7.44
CA GLU A 96 -12.30 11.85 8.79
C GLU A 96 -11.53 10.54 8.85
N ASN A 97 -11.63 9.73 7.76
CA ASN A 97 -11.02 8.40 7.70
C ASN A 97 -10.25 8.21 6.39
N PHE A 98 -9.65 9.29 5.89
CA PHE A 98 -9.00 9.25 4.59
C PHE A 98 -7.82 8.28 4.57
N CYS A 99 -7.94 7.20 3.78
CA CYS A 99 -6.90 6.18 3.60
C CYS A 99 -6.36 5.59 4.92
N ASP A 100 -7.22 5.47 5.92
CA ASP A 100 -6.85 4.94 7.24
C ASP A 100 -6.23 3.54 7.16
N ALA A 101 -6.67 2.70 6.23
CA ALA A 101 -6.17 1.34 6.09
C ALA A 101 -4.66 1.29 5.84
N ILE A 102 -4.10 2.28 5.15
CA ILE A 102 -2.66 2.38 4.93
C ILE A 102 -1.94 2.45 6.29
N GLY A 103 -2.42 3.33 7.17
CA GLY A 103 -1.84 3.48 8.50
C GLY A 103 -2.01 2.26 9.38
N LEU A 104 -3.18 1.64 9.33
CA LEU A 104 -3.46 0.43 10.11
C LEU A 104 -2.53 -0.71 9.70
N LEU A 105 -2.38 -0.94 8.40
CA LEU A 105 -1.51 -2.01 7.91
C LEU A 105 -0.05 -1.72 8.22
N ALA A 106 0.39 -0.47 8.07
CA ALA A 106 1.76 -0.07 8.39
C ALA A 106 2.10 -0.36 9.86
N GLU A 107 1.19 -0.03 10.78
CA GLU A 107 1.41 -0.28 12.21
C GLU A 107 1.57 -1.77 12.50
N ILE A 108 0.75 -2.61 11.86
CA ILE A 108 0.83 -4.05 12.04
C ILE A 108 2.18 -4.58 11.54
N LEU A 109 2.59 -4.17 10.35
CA LEU A 109 3.86 -4.61 9.75
C LEU A 109 5.06 -4.14 10.57
N GLU A 110 5.03 -2.90 11.05
CA GLU A 110 6.10 -2.37 11.91
C GLU A 110 6.18 -3.13 13.23
N GLY A 111 5.04 -3.53 13.78
CA GLY A 111 5.00 -4.38 14.96
C GLY A 111 5.66 -5.74 14.76
N CYS A 112 5.75 -6.19 13.50
CA CYS A 112 6.44 -7.43 13.13
C CYS A 112 7.92 -7.20 12.74
N GLY A 113 8.41 -5.97 12.89
CA GLY A 113 9.79 -5.62 12.58
C GLY A 113 10.05 -5.14 11.17
N ALA A 114 9.03 -5.06 10.33
CA ALA A 114 9.18 -4.66 8.93
C ALA A 114 9.60 -3.20 8.77
N LYS A 115 10.34 -2.93 7.70
CA LYS A 115 10.65 -1.57 7.28
C LYS A 115 9.56 -1.08 6.34
N ILE A 116 9.01 0.09 6.60
CA ILE A 116 8.02 0.70 5.71
C ILE A 116 8.71 1.78 4.89
N VAL A 117 8.58 1.68 3.57
CA VAL A 117 9.16 2.63 2.61
C VAL A 117 8.05 3.30 1.81
N GLY A 118 8.38 4.31 1.04
CA GLY A 118 7.40 4.96 0.16
C GLY A 118 6.54 6.02 0.83
N LYS A 119 7.09 6.75 1.80
CA LYS A 119 6.39 7.89 2.42
C LYS A 119 6.16 8.98 1.38
N THR A 120 5.03 9.68 1.47
CA THR A 120 4.67 10.76 0.55
C THR A 120 4.24 12.00 1.31
N SER A 121 4.30 13.16 0.65
CA SER A 121 3.88 14.43 1.24
C SER A 121 2.36 14.49 1.34
N VAL A 122 1.86 15.20 2.35
CA VAL A 122 0.44 15.49 2.50
C VAL A 122 -0.02 16.63 1.58
N GLU A 123 0.89 17.31 0.91
CA GLU A 123 0.56 18.42 0.01
C GLU A 123 -0.34 17.97 -1.14
N GLY A 124 -1.33 18.78 -1.46
CA GLY A 124 -2.26 18.49 -2.55
C GLY A 124 -3.48 17.68 -2.14
N TYR A 125 -3.61 17.37 -0.85
CA TYR A 125 -4.76 16.65 -0.30
C TYR A 125 -5.55 17.53 0.66
N THR A 126 -6.86 17.35 0.68
CA THR A 126 -7.76 18.07 1.59
C THR A 126 -8.65 17.07 2.31
N TYR A 127 -8.38 16.85 3.58
CA TYR A 127 -9.12 15.91 4.43
C TYR A 127 -9.04 16.39 5.88
N GLU A 128 -9.85 15.84 6.77
CA GLU A 128 -9.84 16.22 8.18
C GLU A 128 -8.87 15.38 9.01
N ALA A 129 -8.87 14.08 8.81
CA ALA A 129 -8.01 13.17 9.57
C ALA A 129 -7.66 11.93 8.74
N SER A 130 -6.46 11.40 8.98
CA SER A 130 -6.01 10.16 8.35
C SER A 130 -5.03 9.44 9.26
N ARG A 131 -5.26 8.14 9.48
CA ARG A 131 -4.31 7.30 10.23
C ARG A 131 -3.04 7.02 9.43
N ALA A 132 -3.07 7.30 8.13
CA ALA A 132 -1.88 7.19 7.29
C ALA A 132 -0.91 8.36 7.49
N GLN A 133 -1.38 9.45 8.08
CA GLN A 133 -0.56 10.64 8.29
C GLN A 133 0.34 10.52 9.51
N ARG A 134 1.62 10.81 9.30
CA ARG A 134 2.61 10.89 10.38
C ARG A 134 3.39 12.19 10.19
N GLY A 135 3.08 13.19 11.04
CA GLY A 135 3.64 14.53 10.88
C GLY A 135 3.12 15.18 9.60
N ASP A 136 4.04 15.59 8.74
CA ASP A 136 3.72 16.23 7.45
C ASP A 136 3.78 15.25 6.26
N GLN A 137 3.78 13.95 6.54
CA GLN A 137 3.84 12.92 5.51
C GLN A 137 2.80 11.84 5.73
N PHE A 138 2.44 11.15 4.64
CA PHE A 138 1.74 9.87 4.72
C PHE A 138 2.77 8.75 4.78
N ILE A 139 2.44 7.67 5.50
CA ILE A 139 3.30 6.48 5.57
C ILE A 139 3.28 5.65 4.28
N GLY A 140 2.43 5.99 3.33
CA GLY A 140 2.32 5.33 2.04
C GLY A 140 1.81 6.30 0.98
N LEU A 141 1.17 5.76 -0.07
CA LEU A 141 0.62 6.56 -1.17
C LEU A 141 -0.91 6.53 -1.16
N PRO A 142 -1.56 7.58 -0.65
CA PRO A 142 -3.00 7.72 -0.81
C PRO A 142 -3.34 8.17 -2.23
N LEU A 143 -4.34 7.55 -2.83
CA LEU A 143 -4.84 7.93 -4.14
C LEU A 143 -6.34 8.16 -4.05
N ASP A 144 -6.81 9.23 -4.66
CA ASP A 144 -8.22 9.60 -4.64
C ASP A 144 -8.77 9.61 -6.06
N GLN A 145 -9.29 8.47 -6.48
CA GLN A 145 -9.88 8.31 -7.81
C GLN A 145 -11.22 9.02 -7.95
N GLU A 146 -11.91 9.25 -6.84
CA GLU A 146 -13.21 9.93 -6.86
C GLU A 146 -13.07 11.43 -7.12
N ASN A 147 -12.06 12.07 -6.54
CA ASN A 147 -11.90 13.54 -6.59
C ASN A 147 -10.65 14.01 -7.35
N GLN A 148 -9.62 13.17 -7.45
CA GLN A 148 -8.32 13.55 -8.01
C GLN A 148 -7.76 12.51 -8.98
N ALA A 149 -8.62 11.84 -9.73
CA ALA A 149 -8.20 10.79 -10.69
C ALA A 149 -7.11 11.28 -11.64
N ARG A 150 -7.16 12.55 -12.06
CA ARG A 150 -6.17 13.12 -12.99
C ARG A 150 -4.75 13.20 -12.42
N LEU A 151 -4.62 13.13 -11.09
CA LEU A 151 -3.31 13.20 -10.43
C LEU A 151 -2.67 11.83 -10.21
N THR A 152 -3.44 10.76 -10.38
CA THR A 152 -2.99 9.41 -10.06
C THR A 152 -1.75 8.99 -10.84
N LYS A 153 -1.73 9.22 -12.14
CA LYS A 153 -0.59 8.83 -12.99
C LYS A 153 0.72 9.48 -12.52
N ASP A 154 0.68 10.76 -12.25
CA ASP A 154 1.86 11.51 -11.79
C ASP A 154 2.32 11.04 -10.40
N ARG A 155 1.35 10.86 -9.49
CA ARG A 155 1.65 10.37 -8.14
C ARG A 155 2.26 8.98 -8.16
N VAL A 156 1.72 8.09 -8.99
CA VAL A 156 2.25 6.73 -9.15
C VAL A 156 3.67 6.76 -9.72
N GLY A 157 3.90 7.55 -10.77
CA GLY A 157 5.22 7.64 -11.38
C GLY A 157 6.31 8.10 -10.41
N LYS A 158 6.04 9.15 -9.67
CA LYS A 158 6.99 9.68 -8.67
C LYS A 158 7.22 8.70 -7.53
N TRP A 159 6.16 8.04 -7.09
CA TRP A 159 6.25 7.07 -6.01
C TRP A 159 7.11 5.87 -6.40
N VAL A 160 6.91 5.36 -7.62
CA VAL A 160 7.67 4.22 -8.13
C VAL A 160 9.17 4.55 -8.21
N GLU A 161 9.52 5.75 -8.67
CA GLU A 161 10.92 6.19 -8.70
C GLU A 161 11.54 6.16 -7.31
N LYS A 162 10.79 6.66 -6.33
CA LYS A 162 11.22 6.66 -4.92
C LYS A 162 11.36 5.23 -4.40
N LEU A 163 10.41 4.36 -4.71
CA LEU A 163 10.46 2.97 -4.26
C LEU A 163 11.68 2.22 -4.77
N LYS A 164 12.05 2.44 -6.02
CA LYS A 164 13.25 1.80 -6.59
C LYS A 164 14.50 2.17 -5.82
N GLU A 165 14.60 3.44 -5.41
CA GLU A 165 15.72 3.88 -4.60
C GLU A 165 15.67 3.27 -3.19
N GLU A 166 14.52 3.29 -2.55
CA GLU A 166 14.37 2.83 -1.17
C GLU A 166 14.45 1.32 -1.01
N PHE A 167 13.97 0.54 -1.99
CA PHE A 167 14.05 -0.91 -1.94
C PHE A 167 15.46 -1.44 -2.19
N PHE A 168 16.20 -0.81 -3.08
CA PHE A 168 17.47 -1.36 -3.57
C PHE A 168 18.72 -0.61 -3.11
N ASN A 169 18.54 0.34 -2.21
CA ASN A 169 19.64 1.08 -1.58
C ASN A 169 19.54 0.93 -0.02
#